data_6ad7f8592ccb2dcc3b2c6a8de7a36c1a
#
_entry.id   6ad7f8592ccb2dcc3b2c6a8de7a36c1a
#
_cell.length_a   1.000
_cell.length_b   1.000
_cell.length_c   1.000
_cell.angle_alpha   90.00
_cell.angle_beta   90.00
_cell.angle_gamma   90.00
#
_symmetry.space_group_name_H-M   'P 1'
#
loop_
_entity.id
_entity.type
_entity.pdbx_description
1 polymer ?
#
loop_
_entity_poly.entity_id
_entity_poly.type
_entity_poly.pdbx_seq_one_letter_code
_entity_poly.pdbx_strand_id
1 'polypeptide(L)'
;MPRARSKAATLAGSSDETESAFYEALQRGDIDLLMSCWADDDGIVCVHPGGPRLLGPAAIRAAFEAMFSHGTVRARPAQVHRVVALSSAVHSVVEQVEVMLPDGLHQAVVMATNVYHKTPEGWRLVAHHASPGVAPDAQVDVLAQRPVLH
;
A
#
# COMPACT_ATOMS: atom_id res chain seq x y z
N MET A 1 18.24 7.13 14.43
CA MET A 1 17.66 6.78 15.17
C MET A 1 16.56 7.47 15.81
N PRO A 2 16.70 8.49 16.61
CA PRO A 2 15.59 9.08 17.32
C PRO A 2 14.48 9.56 16.40
N ARG A 3 14.84 10.10 15.26
CA ARG A 3 13.85 10.60 14.34
C ARG A 3 12.96 9.50 13.77
N ALA A 4 13.54 8.38 13.38
CA ALA A 4 12.77 7.26 12.87
C ALA A 4 11.87 6.68 13.95
N ARG A 5 12.37 6.61 15.19
CA ARG A 5 11.57 6.14 16.28
C ARG A 5 10.42 7.05 16.60
N SER A 6 10.64 8.37 16.55
CA SER A 6 9.59 9.33 16.79
C SER A 6 8.49 9.20 15.76
N LYS A 7 8.89 9.02 14.49
CA LYS A 7 7.92 8.85 13.43
C LYS A 7 7.12 7.57 13.65
N ALA A 8 7.81 6.47 13.96
CA ALA A 8 7.14 5.21 14.20
C ALA A 8 6.20 5.29 15.40
N ALA A 9 6.61 5.98 16.46
CA ALA A 9 5.76 6.17 17.63
C ALA A 9 4.52 6.98 17.28
N THR A 10 4.65 7.99 16.41
CA THR A 10 3.53 8.78 15.96
C THR A 10 2.52 7.93 15.20
N LEU A 11 3.00 6.92 14.47
CA LEU A 11 2.15 6.03 13.70
C LEU A 11 1.44 4.99 14.56
N ALA A 12 1.72 4.95 15.86
CA ALA A 12 1.13 3.95 16.73
C ALA A 12 -0.37 4.14 16.95
N GLY A 13 -0.90 5.32 16.66
CA GLY A 13 -2.28 5.67 17.03
C GLY A 13 -3.37 4.97 16.24
N SER A 14 -3.15 4.70 14.96
CA SER A 14 -4.19 4.08 14.14
C SER A 14 -3.60 3.47 12.86
N SER A 15 -4.38 2.56 12.26
CA SER A 15 -4.01 2.02 10.96
C SER A 15 -4.03 3.11 9.88
N ASP A 16 -4.88 4.12 10.03
CA ASP A 16 -4.91 5.24 9.07
C ASP A 16 -3.62 6.02 9.08
N GLU A 17 -3.04 6.25 10.25
CA GLU A 17 -1.77 6.97 10.34
C GLU A 17 -0.65 6.19 9.69
N THR A 18 -0.62 4.88 9.90
CA THR A 18 0.37 4.01 9.27
C THR A 18 0.20 4.04 7.75
N GLU A 19 -1.04 4.00 7.27
CA GLU A 19 -1.31 4.04 5.84
C GLU A 19 -0.87 5.36 5.21
N SER A 20 -1.15 6.47 5.87
CA SER A 20 -0.71 7.77 5.38
C SER A 20 0.80 7.83 5.23
N ALA A 21 1.53 7.30 6.21
CA ALA A 21 2.98 7.29 6.16
C ALA A 21 3.50 6.37 5.06
N PHE A 22 2.84 5.24 4.84
CA PHE A 22 3.20 4.30 3.80
C PHE A 22 3.12 4.96 2.41
N TYR A 23 1.99 5.61 2.11
CA TYR A 23 1.83 6.27 0.82
C TYR A 23 2.72 7.50 0.68
N GLU A 24 2.96 8.23 1.77
CA GLU A 24 3.92 9.33 1.75
C GLU A 24 5.32 8.82 1.42
N ALA A 25 5.72 7.71 2.02
CA ALA A 25 7.04 7.12 1.77
C ALA A 25 7.19 6.68 0.32
N LEU A 26 6.13 6.12 -0.26
CA LEU A 26 6.13 5.75 -1.69
C LEU A 26 6.37 6.98 -2.56
N GLN A 27 5.65 8.05 -2.28
CA GLN A 27 5.74 9.26 -3.08
C GLN A 27 7.08 9.96 -2.95
N ARG A 28 7.71 9.83 -1.78
CA ARG A 28 9.01 10.46 -1.54
C ARG A 28 10.19 9.55 -1.86
N GLY A 29 9.96 8.27 -2.09
CA GLY A 29 11.04 7.31 -2.27
C GLY A 29 11.85 7.11 -1.00
N ASP A 30 11.20 7.21 0.16
CA ASP A 30 11.86 7.12 1.47
C ASP A 30 11.78 5.69 1.97
N ILE A 31 12.81 4.90 1.68
CA ILE A 31 12.79 3.48 1.99
C ILE A 31 12.76 3.20 3.50
N ASP A 32 13.43 4.02 4.29
CA ASP A 32 13.45 3.79 5.73
C ASP A 32 12.09 4.09 6.36
N LEU A 33 11.45 5.16 5.94
CA LEU A 33 10.10 5.46 6.40
C LEU A 33 9.14 4.36 5.94
N LEU A 34 9.26 3.93 4.70
CA LEU A 34 8.39 2.88 4.17
C LEU A 34 8.52 1.61 4.99
N MET A 35 9.73 1.16 5.26
CA MET A 35 9.93 -0.06 6.02
C MET A 35 9.53 0.09 7.48
N SER A 36 9.54 1.30 8.02
CA SER A 36 9.06 1.52 9.39
C SER A 36 7.56 1.33 9.52
N CYS A 37 6.82 1.36 8.42
CA CYS A 37 5.38 1.10 8.41
C CYS A 37 5.06 -0.39 8.47
N TRP A 38 6.01 -1.26 8.13
CA TRP A 38 5.83 -2.70 8.12
C TRP A 38 6.12 -3.29 9.49
N ALA A 39 5.43 -4.38 9.83
CA ALA A 39 5.73 -5.11 11.04
C ALA A 39 7.10 -5.77 10.92
N ASP A 40 7.77 -5.92 12.07
CA ASP A 40 9.04 -6.64 12.15
C ASP A 40 8.72 -8.11 12.35
N ASP A 41 8.38 -8.78 11.25
CA ASP A 41 7.90 -10.16 11.27
C ASP A 41 8.26 -10.81 9.95
N ASP A 42 8.77 -12.04 10.01
CA ASP A 42 9.15 -12.77 8.80
C ASP A 42 7.95 -13.17 7.93
N GLY A 43 6.75 -13.10 8.49
CA GLY A 43 5.53 -13.51 7.80
C GLY A 43 4.87 -12.41 6.98
N ILE A 44 5.41 -11.20 6.97
CA ILE A 44 4.81 -10.13 6.17
C ILE A 44 4.89 -10.44 4.68
N VAL A 45 3.88 -10.00 3.94
CA VAL A 45 3.76 -10.35 2.52
C VAL A 45 3.45 -9.12 1.68
N CYS A 46 4.05 -9.05 0.50
CA CYS A 46 3.80 -7.96 -0.43
C CYS A 46 3.71 -8.50 -1.85
N VAL A 47 2.68 -8.07 -2.57
CA VAL A 47 2.51 -8.41 -3.99
C VAL A 47 2.23 -7.11 -4.74
N HIS A 48 3.10 -6.79 -5.70
CA HIS A 48 2.87 -5.65 -6.59
C HIS A 48 2.08 -6.10 -7.81
N PRO A 49 1.40 -5.19 -8.50
CA PRO A 49 0.60 -5.58 -9.67
C PRO A 49 1.42 -6.38 -10.68
N GLY A 50 0.96 -7.61 -10.97
CA GLY A 50 1.65 -8.49 -11.90
C GLY A 50 2.94 -9.11 -11.39
N GLY A 51 3.31 -8.86 -10.14
CA GLY A 51 4.57 -9.32 -9.60
C GLY A 51 4.46 -10.60 -8.78
N PRO A 52 5.60 -11.10 -8.32
CA PRO A 52 5.63 -12.29 -7.49
C PRO A 52 5.25 -11.97 -6.06
N ARG A 53 4.96 -12.99 -5.28
CA ARG A 53 4.72 -12.82 -3.86
C ARG A 53 6.08 -12.69 -3.15
N LEU A 54 6.24 -11.59 -2.41
CA LEU A 54 7.44 -11.31 -1.64
C LEU A 54 7.16 -11.59 -0.17
N LEU A 55 8.04 -12.32 0.48
CA LEU A 55 7.87 -12.70 1.88
C LEU A 55 9.01 -12.17 2.73
N GLY A 56 8.68 -11.51 3.83
CA GLY A 56 9.63 -11.04 4.81
C GLY A 56 10.22 -9.68 4.52
N PRO A 57 10.81 -9.06 5.55
CA PRO A 57 11.30 -7.67 5.41
C PRO A 57 12.40 -7.50 4.37
N ALA A 58 13.34 -8.44 4.28
CA ALA A 58 14.48 -8.28 3.36
C ALA A 58 14.02 -8.28 1.90
N ALA A 59 13.14 -9.22 1.53
CA ALA A 59 12.64 -9.30 0.15
C ALA A 59 11.79 -8.08 -0.19
N ILE A 60 10.95 -7.63 0.75
CA ILE A 60 10.10 -6.48 0.55
C ILE A 60 10.93 -5.21 0.40
N ARG A 61 11.93 -5.03 1.27
CA ARG A 61 12.82 -3.87 1.18
C ARG A 61 13.55 -3.85 -0.15
N ALA A 62 14.10 -4.98 -0.57
CA ALA A 62 14.84 -5.05 -1.83
C ALA A 62 13.98 -4.67 -3.02
N ALA A 63 12.71 -5.12 -3.04
CA ALA A 63 11.80 -4.80 -4.13
C ALA A 63 11.49 -3.31 -4.18
N PHE A 64 11.24 -2.67 -3.04
CA PHE A 64 10.98 -1.23 -3.02
C PHE A 64 12.23 -0.42 -3.35
N GLU A 65 13.41 -0.87 -2.90
CA GLU A 65 14.66 -0.21 -3.27
C GLU A 65 14.87 -0.23 -4.78
N ALA A 66 14.61 -1.38 -5.40
CA ALA A 66 14.72 -1.49 -6.85
C ALA A 66 13.72 -0.56 -7.55
N MET A 67 12.49 -0.50 -7.03
CA MET A 67 11.46 0.37 -7.57
C MET A 67 11.88 1.84 -7.46
N PHE A 68 12.41 2.25 -6.31
CA PHE A 68 12.82 3.63 -6.08
C PHE A 68 14.05 4.01 -6.89
N SER A 69 14.86 3.04 -7.32
CA SER A 69 16.02 3.33 -8.17
C SER A 69 15.59 3.80 -9.56
N HIS A 70 14.33 3.56 -9.95
CA HIS A 70 13.79 4.00 -11.23
C HIS A 70 12.90 5.25 -11.07
N GLY A 71 12.87 5.82 -9.88
CA GLY A 71 12.06 7.00 -9.57
C GLY A 71 11.09 6.72 -8.44
N THR A 72 10.34 7.74 -8.05
CA THR A 72 9.35 7.60 -6.99
C THR A 72 8.08 7.00 -7.55
N VAL A 73 7.31 6.35 -6.68
CA VAL A 73 6.03 5.77 -7.05
C VAL A 73 4.95 6.78 -6.68
N ARG A 74 4.34 7.37 -7.70
CA ARG A 74 3.31 8.40 -7.49
C ARG A 74 1.95 7.75 -7.32
N ALA A 75 1.81 6.97 -6.26
CA ALA A 75 0.56 6.34 -5.91
C ALA A 75 -0.06 7.07 -4.74
N ARG A 76 -1.36 7.31 -4.81
CA ARG A 76 -2.08 7.93 -3.69
C ARG A 76 -3.40 7.22 -3.48
N PRO A 77 -3.84 7.08 -2.23
CA PRO A 77 -5.14 6.48 -1.96
C PRO A 77 -6.24 7.45 -2.37
N ALA A 78 -7.16 7.00 -3.21
CA ALA A 78 -8.28 7.81 -3.66
C ALA A 78 -9.56 7.48 -2.93
N GLN A 79 -9.78 6.20 -2.63
CA GLN A 79 -10.94 5.75 -1.87
C GLN A 79 -10.46 4.63 -0.97
N VAL A 80 -10.83 4.69 0.29
CA VAL A 80 -10.41 3.67 1.26
C VAL A 80 -11.64 3.15 1.98
N HIS A 81 -11.83 1.84 1.91
CA HIS A 81 -12.88 1.16 2.65
C HIS A 81 -12.21 0.34 3.75
N ARG A 82 -12.67 0.49 4.99
CA ARG A 82 -12.00 -0.08 6.16
C ARG A 82 -12.89 -1.04 6.92
N VAL A 83 -12.28 -2.14 7.36
CA VAL A 83 -12.87 -3.01 8.37
C VAL A 83 -11.88 -3.05 9.52
N VAL A 84 -12.24 -2.48 10.65
CA VAL A 84 -11.32 -2.33 11.77
C VAL A 84 -11.81 -3.15 12.95
N ALA A 85 -10.94 -3.99 13.47
CA ALA A 85 -11.16 -4.76 14.68
C ALA A 85 -10.23 -4.25 15.77
N LEU A 86 -10.29 -4.88 16.94
CA LEU A 86 -9.52 -4.42 18.10
C LEU A 86 -8.01 -4.39 17.83
N SER A 87 -7.50 -5.42 17.16
CA SER A 87 -6.05 -5.53 16.93
C SER A 87 -5.68 -5.77 15.48
N SER A 88 -6.62 -5.63 14.56
CA SER A 88 -6.33 -5.76 13.13
C SER A 88 -7.24 -4.86 12.32
N ALA A 89 -6.79 -4.49 11.13
CA ALA A 89 -7.58 -3.68 10.22
C ALA A 89 -7.29 -4.10 8.79
N VAL A 90 -8.33 -4.10 7.96
CA VAL A 90 -8.20 -4.35 6.54
C VAL A 90 -8.66 -3.10 5.81
N HIS A 91 -7.79 -2.53 4.98
CA HIS A 91 -8.15 -1.40 4.16
C HIS A 91 -8.18 -1.85 2.70
N SER A 92 -9.31 -1.65 2.05
CA SER A 92 -9.43 -1.85 0.61
C SER A 92 -9.27 -0.48 -0.03
N VAL A 93 -8.23 -0.31 -0.82
CA VAL A 93 -7.80 1.00 -1.29
C VAL A 93 -7.85 1.05 -2.81
N VAL A 94 -8.48 2.08 -3.34
CA VAL A 94 -8.34 2.41 -4.75
C VAL A 94 -7.18 3.39 -4.84
N GLU A 95 -6.10 2.98 -5.49
CA GLU A 95 -4.93 3.84 -5.67
C GLU A 95 -4.98 4.49 -7.04
N GLN A 96 -4.72 5.78 -7.09
CA GLN A 96 -4.47 6.48 -8.34
C GLN A 96 -2.97 6.60 -8.52
N VAL A 97 -2.47 6.10 -9.64
CA VAL A 97 -1.03 6.06 -9.90
C VAL A 97 -0.74 6.86 -11.15
N GLU A 98 0.23 7.77 -11.07
CA GLU A 98 0.70 8.49 -12.24
C GLU A 98 1.81 7.70 -12.91
N VAL A 99 1.66 7.49 -14.21
CA VAL A 99 2.63 6.73 -15.01
C VAL A 99 3.10 7.61 -16.17
N MET A 100 4.40 7.78 -16.29
CA MET A 100 4.98 8.52 -17.40
C MET A 100 5.23 7.57 -18.55
N LEU A 101 4.58 7.81 -19.67
CA LEU A 101 4.73 7.03 -20.90
C LEU A 101 5.35 7.91 -21.98
N PRO A 102 5.81 7.32 -23.10
CA PRO A 102 6.44 8.14 -24.15
C PRO A 102 5.56 9.27 -24.68
N ASP A 103 4.24 9.10 -24.68
CA ASP A 103 3.33 10.14 -25.17
C ASP A 103 2.83 11.07 -24.07
N GLY A 104 3.37 10.96 -22.86
CA GLY A 104 3.02 11.87 -21.77
C GLY A 104 2.62 11.17 -20.49
N LEU A 105 2.04 11.95 -19.58
CA LEU A 105 1.64 11.46 -18.27
C LEU A 105 0.26 10.81 -18.37
N HIS A 106 0.16 9.59 -17.85
CA HIS A 106 -1.09 8.85 -17.80
C HIS A 106 -1.45 8.52 -16.37
N GLN A 107 -2.71 8.23 -16.14
CA GLN A 107 -3.17 7.78 -14.84
C GLN A 107 -3.64 6.35 -14.94
N ALA A 108 -3.30 5.56 -13.93
CA ALA A 108 -3.73 4.18 -13.81
C ALA A 108 -4.42 4.00 -12.47
N VAL A 109 -5.27 2.99 -12.39
CA VAL A 109 -5.97 2.63 -11.16
C VAL A 109 -5.45 1.28 -10.71
N VAL A 110 -5.12 1.19 -9.43
CA VAL A 110 -4.66 -0.03 -8.79
C VAL A 110 -5.58 -0.32 -7.62
N MET A 111 -5.95 -1.57 -7.46
CA MET A 111 -6.74 -2.00 -6.31
C MET A 111 -5.79 -2.66 -5.34
N ALA A 112 -5.74 -2.14 -4.12
CA ALA A 112 -4.85 -2.67 -3.10
C ALA A 112 -5.63 -3.10 -1.87
N THR A 113 -5.17 -4.18 -1.25
CA THR A 113 -5.66 -4.60 0.05
C THR A 113 -4.49 -4.50 1.02
N ASN A 114 -4.64 -3.66 2.02
CA ASN A 114 -3.63 -3.46 3.04
C ASN A 114 -4.15 -4.00 4.36
N VAL A 115 -3.38 -4.87 5.00
CA VAL A 115 -3.76 -5.46 6.28
C VAL A 115 -2.78 -4.98 7.33
N TYR A 116 -3.33 -4.50 8.45
CA TYR A 116 -2.55 -3.95 9.56
C TYR A 116 -2.82 -4.73 10.84
N HIS A 117 -1.79 -4.92 11.64
CA HIS A 117 -1.94 -5.45 12.98
C HIS A 117 -1.46 -4.44 14.00
N LYS A 118 -2.11 -4.42 15.15
CA LYS A 118 -1.64 -3.62 16.28
C LYS A 118 -0.57 -4.42 16.99
N THR A 119 0.68 -3.96 16.86
CA THR A 119 1.85 -4.62 17.44
C THR A 119 2.31 -3.87 18.68
N PRO A 120 3.28 -4.40 19.43
CA PRO A 120 3.84 -3.64 20.56
C PRO A 120 4.41 -2.28 20.16
N GLU A 121 4.84 -2.13 18.90
CA GLU A 121 5.33 -0.84 18.40
C GLU A 121 4.22 0.02 17.79
N GLY A 122 2.98 -0.45 17.82
CA GLY A 122 1.84 0.25 17.25
C GLY A 122 1.28 -0.46 16.02
N TRP A 123 0.42 0.23 15.29
CA TRP A 123 -0.17 -0.33 14.08
C TRP A 123 0.88 -0.47 12.99
N ARG A 124 0.98 -1.66 12.39
CA ARG A 124 1.96 -1.94 11.35
C ARG A 124 1.34 -2.75 10.24
N LEU A 125 1.81 -2.51 9.02
CA LEU A 125 1.38 -3.22 7.84
C LEU A 125 1.93 -4.65 7.88
N VAL A 126 1.08 -5.64 7.63
CA VAL A 126 1.50 -7.04 7.58
C VAL A 126 1.29 -7.64 6.20
N ALA A 127 0.43 -7.04 5.38
CA ALA A 127 0.21 -7.50 4.02
C ALA A 127 -0.18 -6.33 3.13
N HIS A 128 0.39 -6.29 1.95
CA HIS A 128 0.01 -5.36 0.89
C HIS A 128 -0.10 -6.17 -0.39
N HIS A 129 -1.28 -6.19 -0.98
CA HIS A 129 -1.50 -6.94 -2.20
C HIS A 129 -2.21 -6.04 -3.19
N ALA A 130 -1.55 -5.74 -4.29
CA ALA A 130 -2.06 -4.80 -5.27
C ALA A 130 -2.21 -5.48 -6.63
N SER A 131 -3.26 -5.10 -7.34
CA SER A 131 -3.53 -5.60 -8.68
C SER A 131 -4.02 -4.46 -9.56
N PRO A 132 -3.88 -4.59 -10.90
CA PRO A 132 -4.46 -3.59 -11.79
C PRO A 132 -5.97 -3.51 -11.56
N GLY A 133 -6.49 -2.29 -11.60
CA GLY A 133 -7.91 -2.06 -11.38
C GLY A 133 -8.54 -1.29 -12.52
N VAL A 134 -9.79 -0.95 -12.33
CA VAL A 134 -10.52 -0.08 -13.25
C VAL A 134 -11.06 1.09 -12.47
N ALA A 135 -11.29 2.20 -13.16
CA ALA A 135 -11.85 3.38 -12.52
C ALA A 135 -13.20 3.05 -11.86
N PRO A 136 -13.54 3.67 -10.72
CA PRO A 136 -14.79 3.35 -10.03
C PRO A 136 -16.02 3.41 -10.92
N ASP A 137 -16.10 4.38 -11.82
CA ASP A 137 -17.24 4.48 -12.74
C ASP A 137 -17.29 3.29 -13.68
N ALA A 138 -16.14 2.86 -14.20
CA ALA A 138 -16.07 1.70 -15.08
C ALA A 138 -16.42 0.42 -14.32
N GLN A 139 -16.05 0.33 -13.03
CA GLN A 139 -16.44 -0.81 -12.22
C GLN A 139 -17.94 -0.91 -12.05
N VAL A 140 -18.58 0.22 -11.80
CA VAL A 140 -20.03 0.26 -11.65
C VAL A 140 -20.70 -0.21 -12.94
N ASP A 141 -20.23 0.27 -14.09
CA ASP A 141 -20.75 -0.13 -15.37
C ASP A 141 -20.61 -1.63 -15.62
N VAL A 142 -19.43 -2.17 -15.31
CA VAL A 142 -19.19 -3.60 -15.46
C VAL A 142 -20.14 -4.41 -14.59
N LEU A 143 -20.33 -4.01 -13.34
CA LEU A 143 -21.24 -4.70 -12.44
C LEU A 143 -22.68 -4.62 -12.94
N ALA A 144 -23.09 -3.49 -13.47
CA ALA A 144 -24.41 -3.32 -14.02
C ALA A 144 -24.63 -4.20 -15.24
N GLN A 145 -23.60 -4.43 -16.02
CA GLN A 145 -23.68 -5.24 -17.23
C GLN A 145 -23.60 -6.73 -16.96
N ARG A 146 -23.17 -7.14 -15.78
CA ARG A 146 -22.94 -8.55 -15.47
C ARG A 146 -23.64 -9.03 -14.21
N PRO A 147 -24.87 -8.64 -13.97
CA PRO A 147 -25.54 -9.03 -12.72
C PRO A 147 -25.79 -10.53 -12.61
N VAL A 148 -25.73 -11.26 -13.70
CA VAL A 148 -26.06 -12.67 -13.70
C VAL A 148 -24.87 -13.59 -13.71
N LEU A 149 -23.68 -13.07 -13.52
CA LEU A 149 -22.49 -13.90 -13.59
C LEU A 149 -22.15 -14.63 -12.31
N HIS A 150 -23.04 -14.73 -11.41
CA HIS A 150 -22.73 -15.36 -10.12
C HIS A 150 -23.53 -16.61 -9.90
#